data_016061574035c8dab44ed799a0767a6a
#
_entry.id   016061574035c8dab44ed799a0767a6a
#
_cell.length_a   1.000
_cell.length_b   1.000
_cell.length_c   1.000
_cell.angle_alpha   90.00
_cell.angle_beta   90.00
_cell.angle_gamma   90.00
#
_symmetry.space_group_name_H-M   'P 1'
#
loop_
_entity.id
_entity.type
_entity.pdbx_description
1 polymer ?
#
loop_
_entity_poly.entity_id
_entity_poly.type
_entity_poly.pdbx_seq_one_letter_code
_entity_poly.pdbx_strand_id
1 'polypeptide(L)'
;MPRSTLAPATRTRDAERTRSAVLDAAETRFAERGFVATSMADVGALAGVSRGTPGYFFRSKGELYRAVLDRSFADALDAVRVGRLRAMRSGRPAADVLEGAVSDYVDFVAAHPKFVRLIQREALGEASGLSNRPLGQAVGAEAVAALAQELGFPPRARSAVMHVLLSLIALTWFPLVHATTLVPAIGFDADDPRFIAARKQHITALLLGALPPRRAPSTRRSLR
;
A
#
# COMPACT_ATOMS: atom_id res chain seq x y z
N MET A 1 -14.29 -43.19 22.53
CA MET A 1 -13.30 -42.20 22.06
C MET A 1 -13.81 -40.81 22.46
N PRO A 2 -13.19 -40.09 23.40
CA PRO A 2 -13.67 -38.77 23.80
C PRO A 2 -13.37 -37.75 22.70
N ARG A 3 -14.37 -37.03 22.23
CA ARG A 3 -14.24 -35.85 21.34
C ARG A 3 -13.59 -34.74 22.16
N SER A 4 -12.36 -34.37 21.81
CA SER A 4 -11.65 -33.22 22.37
C SER A 4 -12.44 -31.95 22.06
N THR A 5 -13.13 -31.40 23.04
CA THR A 5 -13.80 -30.09 22.99
C THR A 5 -12.74 -29.02 23.27
N LEU A 6 -12.06 -28.55 22.21
CA LEU A 6 -11.24 -27.35 22.28
C LEU A 6 -12.10 -26.17 22.70
N ALA A 7 -11.58 -25.32 23.62
CA ALA A 7 -12.28 -24.13 24.12
C ALA A 7 -12.64 -23.16 22.98
N PRO A 8 -13.75 -22.41 23.05
CA PRO A 8 -14.23 -21.51 21.98
C PRO A 8 -13.16 -20.53 21.47
N ALA A 9 -12.33 -19.97 22.36
CA ALA A 9 -11.26 -19.04 22.01
C ALA A 9 -10.15 -19.67 21.14
N THR A 10 -9.87 -20.96 21.31
CA THR A 10 -8.88 -21.70 20.51
C THR A 10 -9.41 -21.94 19.09
N ARG A 11 -10.69 -22.26 18.96
CA ARG A 11 -11.35 -22.46 17.64
C ARG A 11 -11.38 -21.18 16.82
N THR A 12 -11.64 -20.03 17.43
CA THR A 12 -11.65 -18.73 16.74
C THR A 12 -10.24 -18.38 16.24
N ARG A 13 -9.21 -18.55 17.05
CA ARG A 13 -7.81 -18.32 16.66
C ARG A 13 -7.36 -19.23 15.51
N ASP A 14 -7.76 -20.50 15.53
CA ASP A 14 -7.44 -21.46 14.48
C ASP A 14 -8.16 -21.09 13.17
N ALA A 15 -9.39 -20.62 13.23
CA ALA A 15 -10.12 -20.14 12.07
C ALA A 15 -9.49 -18.87 11.47
N GLU A 16 -9.10 -17.91 12.30
CA GLU A 16 -8.42 -16.68 11.87
C GLU A 16 -7.05 -17.00 11.23
N ARG A 17 -6.26 -17.88 11.83
CA ARG A 17 -4.99 -18.34 11.27
C ARG A 17 -5.18 -19.02 9.91
N THR A 18 -6.17 -19.88 9.79
CA THR A 18 -6.49 -20.56 8.53
C THR A 18 -6.95 -19.56 7.47
N ARG A 19 -7.80 -18.59 7.83
CA ARG A 19 -8.26 -17.52 6.95
C ARG A 19 -7.10 -16.67 6.44
N SER A 20 -6.15 -16.33 7.33
CA SER A 20 -4.93 -15.58 6.96
C SER A 20 -4.07 -16.40 5.99
N ALA A 21 -3.83 -17.67 6.25
CA ALA A 21 -3.06 -18.54 5.35
C ALA A 21 -3.70 -18.66 3.95
N VAL A 22 -5.03 -18.69 3.87
CA VAL A 22 -5.76 -18.66 2.60
C VAL A 22 -5.55 -17.34 1.88
N LEU A 23 -5.58 -16.21 2.57
CA LEU A 23 -5.33 -14.88 1.99
C LEU A 23 -3.89 -14.75 1.48
N ASP A 24 -2.89 -15.25 2.22
CA ASP A 24 -1.47 -15.20 1.83
C ASP A 24 -1.20 -16.05 0.57
N ALA A 25 -1.79 -17.23 0.52
CA ALA A 25 -1.73 -18.11 -0.64
C ALA A 25 -2.44 -17.50 -1.86
N ALA A 26 -3.60 -16.86 -1.64
CA ALA A 26 -4.36 -16.20 -2.69
C ALA A 26 -3.59 -14.99 -3.25
N GLU A 27 -3.01 -14.14 -2.39
CA GLU A 27 -2.15 -13.03 -2.81
C GLU A 27 -1.02 -13.51 -3.71
N THR A 28 -0.33 -14.58 -3.30
CA THR A 28 0.74 -15.19 -4.07
C THR A 28 0.25 -15.65 -5.44
N ARG A 29 -0.84 -16.43 -5.49
CA ARG A 29 -1.37 -16.96 -6.75
C ARG A 29 -1.90 -15.88 -7.68
N PHE A 30 -2.61 -14.90 -7.15
CA PHE A 30 -3.11 -13.79 -7.95
C PHE A 30 -1.98 -12.90 -8.48
N ALA A 31 -0.95 -12.62 -7.67
CA ALA A 31 0.21 -11.87 -8.12
C ALA A 31 1.01 -12.60 -9.21
N GLU A 32 1.18 -13.94 -9.09
CA GLU A 32 1.95 -14.74 -10.03
C GLU A 32 1.20 -15.04 -11.34
N ARG A 33 -0.08 -15.46 -11.23
CA ARG A 33 -0.84 -16.05 -12.35
C ARG A 33 -2.01 -15.19 -12.82
N GLY A 34 -2.36 -14.15 -12.08
CA GLY A 34 -3.53 -13.32 -12.33
C GLY A 34 -4.83 -13.96 -11.83
N PHE A 35 -5.91 -13.17 -11.94
CA PHE A 35 -7.23 -13.61 -11.49
C PHE A 35 -7.76 -14.78 -12.29
N VAL A 36 -7.67 -14.72 -13.61
CA VAL A 36 -8.30 -15.73 -14.52
C VAL A 36 -7.68 -17.12 -14.29
N ALA A 37 -6.35 -17.21 -14.28
CA ALA A 37 -5.61 -18.47 -14.20
C ALA A 37 -5.49 -19.05 -12.79
N THR A 38 -6.05 -18.40 -11.76
CA THR A 38 -6.03 -18.90 -10.37
C THR A 38 -7.37 -19.53 -10.03
N SER A 39 -7.37 -20.73 -9.43
CA SER A 39 -8.56 -21.39 -8.88
C SER A 39 -8.56 -21.39 -7.35
N MET A 40 -9.75 -21.56 -6.74
CA MET A 40 -9.87 -21.75 -5.28
C MET A 40 -9.13 -23.01 -4.81
N ALA A 41 -9.06 -24.04 -5.65
CA ALA A 41 -8.33 -25.27 -5.34
C ALA A 41 -6.81 -25.04 -5.30
N ASP A 42 -6.26 -24.23 -6.23
CA ASP A 42 -4.84 -23.86 -6.23
C ASP A 42 -4.45 -23.07 -4.97
N VAL A 43 -5.36 -22.18 -4.54
CA VAL A 43 -5.18 -21.43 -3.30
C VAL A 43 -5.18 -22.34 -2.09
N GLY A 44 -6.15 -23.28 -2.01
CA GLY A 44 -6.22 -24.27 -0.92
C GLY A 44 -4.96 -25.13 -0.85
N ALA A 45 -4.48 -25.62 -2.00
CA ALA A 45 -3.26 -26.41 -2.07
C ALA A 45 -2.02 -25.64 -1.58
N LEU A 46 -1.87 -24.37 -1.99
CA LEU A 46 -0.76 -23.53 -1.53
C LEU A 46 -0.86 -23.17 -0.05
N ALA A 47 -2.07 -22.95 0.46
CA ALA A 47 -2.32 -22.68 1.87
C ALA A 47 -2.16 -23.91 2.79
N GLY A 48 -1.94 -25.11 2.23
CA GLY A 48 -1.85 -26.35 3.00
C GLY A 48 -3.18 -26.78 3.63
N VAL A 49 -4.33 -26.40 3.02
CA VAL A 49 -5.66 -26.72 3.51
C VAL A 49 -6.46 -27.55 2.49
N SER A 50 -7.61 -28.08 2.89
CA SER A 50 -8.48 -28.82 1.98
C SER A 50 -8.99 -27.93 0.84
N ARG A 51 -9.31 -28.51 -0.33
CA ARG A 51 -9.81 -27.80 -1.50
C ARG A 51 -11.09 -26.96 -1.22
N GLY A 52 -11.90 -27.39 -0.27
CA GLY A 52 -13.12 -26.69 0.11
C GLY A 52 -12.92 -25.55 1.11
N THR A 53 -11.79 -25.53 1.81
CA THR A 53 -11.53 -24.54 2.88
C THR A 53 -11.56 -23.09 2.40
N PRO A 54 -10.97 -22.70 1.25
CA PRO A 54 -11.11 -21.34 0.75
C PRO A 54 -12.56 -20.94 0.49
N GLY A 55 -13.40 -21.88 -0.02
CA GLY A 55 -14.82 -21.65 -0.24
C GLY A 55 -15.64 -21.51 1.05
N TYR A 56 -15.18 -22.06 2.16
CA TYR A 56 -15.78 -21.86 3.47
C TYR A 56 -15.62 -20.42 3.98
N PHE A 57 -14.45 -19.82 3.77
CA PHE A 57 -14.17 -18.44 4.21
C PHE A 57 -14.63 -17.39 3.20
N PHE A 58 -14.59 -17.72 1.92
CA PHE A 58 -14.88 -16.80 0.81
C PHE A 58 -15.81 -17.49 -0.18
N ARG A 59 -17.01 -16.96 -0.35
CA ARG A 59 -18.08 -17.57 -1.18
C ARG A 59 -17.70 -17.73 -2.65
N SER A 60 -16.77 -16.92 -3.13
CA SER A 60 -16.34 -16.94 -4.53
C SER A 60 -14.89 -16.50 -4.67
N LYS A 61 -14.26 -16.84 -5.82
CA LYS A 61 -12.94 -16.35 -6.19
C LYS A 61 -12.89 -14.81 -6.25
N GLY A 62 -13.96 -14.17 -6.71
CA GLY A 62 -14.06 -12.71 -6.72
C GLY A 62 -14.10 -12.09 -5.33
N GLU A 63 -14.77 -12.73 -4.37
CA GLU A 63 -14.76 -12.28 -2.97
C GLU A 63 -13.37 -12.45 -2.33
N LEU A 64 -12.73 -13.59 -2.56
CA LEU A 64 -11.36 -13.83 -2.10
C LEU A 64 -10.38 -12.81 -2.70
N TYR A 65 -10.46 -12.57 -4.00
CA TYR A 65 -9.62 -11.58 -4.68
C TYR A 65 -9.80 -10.17 -4.10
N ARG A 66 -11.05 -9.79 -3.87
CA ARG A 66 -11.37 -8.52 -3.22
C ARG A 66 -10.77 -8.43 -1.82
N ALA A 67 -10.91 -9.47 -1.01
CA ALA A 67 -10.35 -9.50 0.34
C ALA A 67 -8.81 -9.39 0.34
N VAL A 68 -8.13 -9.96 -0.66
CA VAL A 68 -6.68 -9.78 -0.86
C VAL A 68 -6.36 -8.33 -1.16
N LEU A 69 -7.05 -7.70 -2.12
CA LEU A 69 -6.81 -6.29 -2.43
C LEU A 69 -7.07 -5.38 -1.23
N ASP A 70 -8.17 -5.60 -0.49
CA ASP A 70 -8.52 -4.81 0.69
C ASP A 70 -7.43 -4.88 1.76
N ARG A 71 -6.91 -6.08 2.03
CA ARG A 71 -5.81 -6.29 2.97
C ARG A 71 -4.55 -5.58 2.49
N SER A 72 -4.14 -5.79 1.25
CA SER A 72 -2.93 -5.20 0.70
C SER A 72 -2.97 -3.66 0.72
N PHE A 73 -4.13 -3.05 0.46
CA PHE A 73 -4.31 -1.60 0.60
C PHE A 73 -4.29 -1.14 2.05
N ALA A 74 -4.91 -1.88 2.96
CA ALA A 74 -4.87 -1.57 4.38
C ALA A 74 -3.43 -1.58 4.93
N ASP A 75 -2.64 -2.58 4.55
CA ASP A 75 -1.22 -2.70 4.92
C ASP A 75 -0.39 -1.52 4.38
N ALA A 76 -0.64 -1.11 3.13
CA ALA A 76 0.02 0.06 2.53
C ALA A 76 -0.30 1.36 3.27
N LEU A 77 -1.56 1.55 3.66
CA LEU A 77 -2.00 2.71 4.44
C LEU A 77 -1.41 2.72 5.84
N ASP A 78 -1.42 1.58 6.51
CA ASP A 78 -0.87 1.48 7.86
C ASP A 78 0.64 1.74 7.88
N ALA A 79 1.39 1.31 6.87
CA ALA A 79 2.80 1.63 6.73
C ALA A 79 3.03 3.15 6.67
N VAL A 80 2.31 3.85 5.80
CA VAL A 80 2.38 5.32 5.68
C VAL A 80 1.93 6.01 6.97
N ARG A 81 0.85 5.53 7.60
CA ARG A 81 0.29 6.09 8.83
C ARG A 81 1.26 5.96 10.02
N VAL A 82 1.91 4.80 10.17
CA VAL A 82 2.86 4.56 11.26
C VAL A 82 4.08 5.49 11.14
N GLY A 83 4.66 5.61 9.95
CA GLY A 83 5.77 6.51 9.68
C GLY A 83 5.42 7.97 9.96
N ARG A 84 4.23 8.39 9.50
CA ARG A 84 3.67 9.71 9.75
C ARG A 84 3.53 10.04 11.24
N LEU A 85 2.91 9.13 12.00
CA LEU A 85 2.73 9.32 13.46
C LEU A 85 4.07 9.41 14.20
N ARG A 86 5.06 8.65 13.76
CA ARG A 86 6.43 8.72 14.30
C ARG A 86 7.06 10.08 14.04
N ALA A 87 6.95 10.59 12.82
CA ALA A 87 7.48 11.88 12.42
C ALA A 87 6.79 13.04 13.16
N MET A 88 5.46 13.01 13.30
CA MET A 88 4.70 14.02 14.05
C MET A 88 5.09 14.09 15.54
N ARG A 89 5.30 12.92 16.17
CA ARG A 89 5.74 12.86 17.59
C ARG A 89 7.14 13.40 17.81
N SER A 90 7.97 13.45 16.78
CA SER A 90 9.34 13.97 16.87
C SER A 90 9.42 15.50 16.94
N GLY A 91 8.31 16.23 16.73
CA GLY A 91 8.29 17.71 16.69
C GLY A 91 9.06 18.29 15.50
N ARG A 92 9.41 17.47 14.50
CA ARG A 92 10.22 17.87 13.35
C ARG A 92 9.45 18.78 12.39
N PRO A 93 10.17 19.56 11.55
CA PRO A 93 9.56 20.33 10.48
C PRO A 93 8.75 19.44 9.53
N ALA A 94 7.74 19.99 8.88
CA ALA A 94 6.91 19.23 7.95
C ALA A 94 7.67 18.67 6.74
N ALA A 95 8.84 19.23 6.41
CA ALA A 95 9.74 18.65 5.41
C ALA A 95 10.24 17.26 5.85
N ASP A 96 10.65 17.14 7.11
CA ASP A 96 11.11 15.87 7.69
C ASP A 96 9.98 14.86 7.82
N VAL A 97 8.73 15.34 8.06
CA VAL A 97 7.54 14.48 8.07
C VAL A 97 7.29 13.90 6.66
N LEU A 98 7.43 14.72 5.62
CA LEU A 98 7.29 14.26 4.24
C LEU A 98 8.41 13.28 3.87
N GLU A 99 9.65 13.57 4.26
CA GLU A 99 10.79 12.67 4.03
C GLU A 99 10.54 11.30 4.68
N GLY A 100 10.10 11.29 5.94
CA GLY A 100 9.73 10.05 6.64
C GLY A 100 8.62 9.28 5.93
N ALA A 101 7.55 9.97 5.51
CA ALA A 101 6.43 9.36 4.80
C ALA A 101 6.86 8.78 3.44
N VAL A 102 7.70 9.49 2.69
CA VAL A 102 8.29 9.01 1.43
C VAL A 102 9.14 7.77 1.69
N SER A 103 10.03 7.83 2.68
CA SER A 103 10.91 6.71 3.04
C SER A 103 10.12 5.45 3.38
N ASP A 104 9.14 5.57 4.29
CA ASP A 104 8.33 4.43 4.73
C ASP A 104 7.49 3.85 3.59
N TYR A 105 6.95 4.70 2.71
CA TYR A 105 6.20 4.25 1.55
C TYR A 105 7.09 3.51 0.53
N VAL A 106 8.27 4.04 0.23
CA VAL A 106 9.24 3.37 -0.68
C VAL A 106 9.66 2.02 -0.09
N ASP A 107 9.97 1.96 1.21
CA ASP A 107 10.33 0.71 1.89
C ASP A 107 9.19 -0.31 1.85
N PHE A 108 7.96 0.14 2.12
CA PHE A 108 6.79 -0.72 2.04
C PHE A 108 6.65 -1.32 0.63
N VAL A 109 6.67 -0.49 -0.40
CA VAL A 109 6.45 -0.96 -1.79
C VAL A 109 7.59 -1.89 -2.23
N ALA A 110 8.83 -1.60 -1.87
CA ALA A 110 9.99 -2.45 -2.16
C ALA A 110 9.90 -3.81 -1.45
N ALA A 111 9.40 -3.83 -0.21
CA ALA A 111 9.21 -5.06 0.57
C ALA A 111 7.98 -5.88 0.13
N HIS A 112 7.05 -5.30 -0.65
CA HIS A 112 5.80 -5.94 -1.04
C HIS A 112 5.62 -6.05 -2.57
N PRO A 113 6.51 -6.77 -3.31
CA PRO A 113 6.46 -6.88 -4.76
C PRO A 113 5.16 -7.54 -5.26
N LYS A 114 4.51 -8.37 -4.46
CA LYS A 114 3.23 -8.98 -4.79
C LYS A 114 2.11 -7.93 -4.86
N PHE A 115 2.10 -6.97 -3.95
CA PHE A 115 1.18 -5.82 -3.98
C PHE A 115 1.30 -5.05 -5.29
N VAL A 116 2.53 -4.71 -5.69
CA VAL A 116 2.78 -4.00 -6.95
C VAL A 116 2.24 -4.79 -8.15
N ARG A 117 2.52 -6.10 -8.22
CA ARG A 117 2.04 -6.96 -9.30
C ARG A 117 0.52 -7.06 -9.35
N LEU A 118 -0.14 -7.16 -8.19
CA LEU A 118 -1.61 -7.19 -8.10
C LEU A 118 -2.23 -5.93 -8.70
N ILE A 119 -1.71 -4.76 -8.30
CA ILE A 119 -2.26 -3.48 -8.79
C ILE A 119 -1.96 -3.26 -10.27
N GLN A 120 -0.81 -3.71 -10.77
CA GLN A 120 -0.53 -3.69 -12.21
C GLN A 120 -1.53 -4.53 -13.01
N ARG A 121 -1.84 -5.74 -12.53
CA ARG A 121 -2.83 -6.61 -13.17
C ARG A 121 -4.23 -6.01 -13.16
N GLU A 122 -4.62 -5.34 -12.07
CA GLU A 122 -5.86 -4.58 -12.02
C GLU A 122 -5.88 -3.42 -13.04
N ALA A 123 -4.77 -2.69 -13.17
CA ALA A 123 -4.66 -1.60 -14.15
C ALA A 123 -4.77 -2.08 -15.60
N LEU A 124 -4.38 -3.34 -15.87
CA LEU A 124 -4.57 -4.00 -17.17
C LEU A 124 -5.98 -4.56 -17.37
N GLY A 125 -6.87 -4.42 -16.41
CA GLY A 125 -8.26 -4.85 -16.52
C GLY A 125 -8.49 -6.36 -16.36
N GLU A 126 -7.50 -7.10 -15.83
CA GLU A 126 -7.62 -8.56 -15.71
C GLU A 126 -8.75 -9.03 -14.78
N ALA A 127 -9.20 -8.20 -13.84
CA ALA A 127 -10.20 -8.63 -12.87
C ALA A 127 -11.28 -7.59 -12.52
N SER A 128 -11.20 -6.35 -12.97
CA SER A 128 -12.19 -5.26 -12.72
C SER A 128 -12.58 -5.08 -11.23
N GLY A 129 -11.69 -5.46 -10.31
CA GLY A 129 -11.96 -5.47 -8.87
C GLY A 129 -11.94 -4.09 -8.22
N LEU A 130 -11.18 -3.14 -8.76
CA LEU A 130 -10.98 -1.79 -8.20
C LEU A 130 -11.93 -0.74 -8.76
N SER A 131 -12.47 -0.92 -9.98
CA SER A 131 -13.18 0.11 -10.74
C SER A 131 -14.46 0.63 -10.08
N ASN A 132 -15.04 -0.12 -9.13
CA ASN A 132 -16.31 0.22 -8.48
C ASN A 132 -16.23 0.19 -6.94
N ARG A 133 -15.10 0.55 -6.33
CA ARG A 133 -14.93 0.34 -4.89
C ARG A 133 -14.94 1.61 -4.04
N PRO A 134 -15.80 1.64 -3.01
CA PRO A 134 -15.78 2.67 -1.98
C PRO A 134 -14.43 2.73 -1.23
N LEU A 135 -13.79 1.55 -1.00
CA LEU A 135 -12.55 1.47 -0.20
C LEU A 135 -11.37 2.12 -0.90
N GLY A 136 -11.13 1.82 -2.19
CA GLY A 136 -10.04 2.48 -2.93
C GLY A 136 -10.22 3.99 -3.04
N GLN A 137 -11.46 4.47 -3.12
CA GLN A 137 -11.78 5.90 -3.11
C GLN A 137 -11.61 6.51 -1.71
N ALA A 138 -12.06 5.82 -0.65
CA ALA A 138 -11.92 6.27 0.73
C ALA A 138 -10.45 6.35 1.15
N VAL A 139 -9.68 5.31 0.85
CA VAL A 139 -8.24 5.24 1.10
C VAL A 139 -7.50 6.40 0.42
N GLY A 140 -7.78 6.67 -0.84
CA GLY A 140 -7.20 7.80 -1.56
C GLY A 140 -7.61 9.15 -0.95
N ALA A 141 -8.88 9.31 -0.57
CA ALA A 141 -9.39 10.53 0.03
C ALA A 141 -8.78 10.81 1.42
N GLU A 142 -8.65 9.79 2.26
CA GLU A 142 -8.01 9.91 3.57
C GLU A 142 -6.53 10.25 3.46
N ALA A 143 -5.78 9.60 2.58
CA ALA A 143 -4.37 9.88 2.35
C ALA A 143 -4.16 11.33 1.88
N VAL A 144 -5.00 11.80 0.95
CA VAL A 144 -4.97 13.20 0.48
C VAL A 144 -5.31 14.18 1.59
N ALA A 145 -6.35 13.90 2.38
CA ALA A 145 -6.76 14.78 3.47
C ALA A 145 -5.68 14.87 4.55
N ALA A 146 -5.10 13.72 4.90
CA ALA A 146 -4.02 13.63 5.88
C ALA A 146 -2.77 14.38 5.42
N LEU A 147 -2.33 14.15 4.19
CA LEU A 147 -1.16 14.83 3.62
C LEU A 147 -1.39 16.35 3.52
N ALA A 148 -2.59 16.79 3.10
CA ALA A 148 -2.94 18.19 3.03
C ALA A 148 -2.89 18.87 4.41
N GLN A 149 -3.43 18.22 5.43
CA GLN A 149 -3.44 18.73 6.80
C GLN A 149 -2.02 18.87 7.36
N GLU A 150 -1.18 17.87 7.16
CA GLU A 150 0.18 17.84 7.69
C GLU A 150 1.11 18.85 7.01
N LEU A 151 0.94 19.00 5.71
CA LEU A 151 1.69 19.98 4.96
C LEU A 151 1.16 21.41 5.16
N GLY A 152 0.09 21.60 5.96
CA GLY A 152 -0.52 22.90 6.23
C GLY A 152 -1.17 23.52 5.01
N PHE A 153 -1.64 22.72 4.07
CA PHE A 153 -2.31 23.20 2.87
C PHE A 153 -3.76 23.61 3.14
N PRO A 154 -4.20 24.74 2.60
CA PRO A 154 -5.61 25.11 2.64
C PRO A 154 -6.45 24.16 1.75
N PRO A 155 -7.76 24.02 2.01
CA PRO A 155 -8.64 23.14 1.23
C PRO A 155 -8.59 23.37 -0.30
N ARG A 156 -8.31 24.61 -0.72
CA ARG A 156 -8.13 24.97 -2.14
C ARG A 156 -6.90 24.34 -2.79
N ALA A 157 -5.93 23.89 -2.02
CA ALA A 157 -4.72 23.23 -2.51
C ALA A 157 -4.89 21.72 -2.70
N ARG A 158 -6.10 21.15 -2.51
CA ARG A 158 -6.38 19.73 -2.63
C ARG A 158 -5.87 19.14 -3.95
N SER A 159 -6.08 19.85 -5.07
CA SER A 159 -5.60 19.38 -6.38
C SER A 159 -4.06 19.24 -6.41
N ALA A 160 -3.32 20.21 -5.87
CA ALA A 160 -1.86 20.15 -5.81
C ALA A 160 -1.39 18.96 -4.95
N VAL A 161 -2.05 18.71 -3.81
CA VAL A 161 -1.75 17.55 -2.95
C VAL A 161 -2.02 16.24 -3.67
N MET A 162 -3.10 16.15 -4.45
CA MET A 162 -3.40 14.96 -5.27
C MET A 162 -2.30 14.70 -6.32
N HIS A 163 -1.79 15.74 -6.98
CA HIS A 163 -0.68 15.60 -7.92
C HIS A 163 0.62 15.18 -7.24
N VAL A 164 0.92 15.69 -6.04
CA VAL A 164 2.07 15.27 -5.24
C VAL A 164 1.95 13.77 -4.87
N LEU A 165 0.78 13.34 -4.42
CA LEU A 165 0.54 11.92 -4.11
C LEU A 165 0.68 11.03 -5.35
N LEU A 166 0.10 11.44 -6.48
CA LEU A 166 0.23 10.71 -7.75
C LEU A 166 1.68 10.62 -8.17
N SER A 167 2.46 11.70 -8.04
CA SER A 167 3.89 11.72 -8.33
C SER A 167 4.67 10.79 -7.39
N LEU A 168 4.36 10.78 -6.10
CA LEU A 168 4.97 9.84 -5.14
C LEU A 168 4.75 8.40 -5.58
N ILE A 169 3.50 8.03 -5.90
CA ILE A 169 3.14 6.69 -6.37
C ILE A 169 3.93 6.35 -7.64
N ALA A 170 3.88 7.19 -8.66
CA ALA A 170 4.53 6.95 -9.94
C ALA A 170 6.07 6.83 -9.81
N LEU A 171 6.69 7.74 -9.07
CA LEU A 171 8.13 7.75 -8.86
C LEU A 171 8.64 6.56 -8.03
N THR A 172 7.78 6.00 -7.17
CA THR A 172 8.11 4.81 -6.36
C THR A 172 7.91 3.54 -7.16
N TRP A 173 6.79 3.41 -7.86
CA TRP A 173 6.40 2.16 -8.50
C TRP A 173 7.14 1.90 -9.79
N PHE A 174 7.36 2.92 -10.61
CA PHE A 174 7.93 2.76 -11.94
C PHE A 174 9.27 2.00 -11.92
N PRO A 175 10.26 2.33 -11.07
CA PRO A 175 11.51 1.58 -11.01
C PRO A 175 11.32 0.13 -10.56
N LEU A 176 10.42 -0.13 -9.61
CA LEU A 176 10.18 -1.49 -9.10
C LEU A 176 9.46 -2.37 -10.11
N VAL A 177 8.55 -1.77 -10.88
CA VAL A 177 7.87 -2.43 -11.99
C VAL A 177 8.85 -2.81 -13.10
N HIS A 178 9.80 -1.95 -13.38
CA HIS A 178 10.79 -2.10 -14.44
C HIS A 178 12.17 -2.55 -13.93
N ALA A 179 12.21 -3.17 -12.74
CA ALA A 179 13.44 -3.63 -12.08
C ALA A 179 14.30 -4.56 -12.96
N THR A 180 13.64 -5.38 -13.79
CA THR A 180 14.32 -6.35 -14.66
C THR A 180 14.43 -5.89 -16.14
N THR A 181 13.91 -4.71 -16.48
CA THR A 181 13.87 -4.22 -17.86
C THR A 181 14.58 -2.89 -18.01
N LEU A 182 13.89 -1.78 -17.74
CA LEU A 182 14.41 -0.44 -17.96
C LEU A 182 15.52 -0.05 -16.98
N VAL A 183 15.38 -0.42 -15.69
CA VAL A 183 16.35 -0.03 -14.65
C VAL A 183 17.76 -0.57 -14.97
N PRO A 184 17.95 -1.85 -15.31
CA PRO A 184 19.25 -2.35 -15.78
C PRO A 184 19.73 -1.73 -17.10
N ALA A 185 18.80 -1.44 -18.01
CA ALA A 185 19.14 -0.85 -19.30
C ALA A 185 19.77 0.55 -19.20
N ILE A 186 19.45 1.28 -18.11
CA ILE A 186 20.05 2.60 -17.82
C ILE A 186 21.18 2.52 -16.79
N GLY A 187 21.67 1.31 -16.48
CA GLY A 187 22.86 1.11 -15.66
C GLY A 187 22.63 1.04 -14.15
N PHE A 188 21.38 0.84 -13.70
CA PHE A 188 21.07 0.66 -12.28
C PHE A 188 20.69 -0.79 -11.97
N ASP A 189 20.86 -1.15 -10.68
CA ASP A 189 20.36 -2.38 -10.09
C ASP A 189 19.26 -2.01 -9.09
N ALA A 190 18.05 -2.47 -9.33
CA ALA A 190 16.90 -2.17 -8.47
C ALA A 190 16.99 -2.85 -7.10
N ASP A 191 17.76 -3.94 -6.99
CA ASP A 191 17.97 -4.69 -5.75
C ASP A 191 19.15 -4.13 -4.91
N ASP A 192 19.94 -3.19 -5.46
CA ASP A 192 21.00 -2.52 -4.70
C ASP A 192 20.40 -1.58 -3.64
N PRO A 193 20.69 -1.77 -2.33
CA PRO A 193 20.24 -0.87 -1.28
C PRO A 193 20.63 0.59 -1.50
N ARG A 194 21.74 0.85 -2.19
CA ARG A 194 22.17 2.20 -2.55
C ARG A 194 21.25 2.85 -3.56
N PHE A 195 20.73 2.08 -4.51
CA PHE A 195 19.74 2.55 -5.45
C PHE A 195 18.47 2.98 -4.73
N ILE A 196 17.94 2.16 -3.82
CA ILE A 196 16.74 2.48 -3.03
C ILE A 196 16.97 3.73 -2.17
N ALA A 197 18.12 3.85 -1.50
CA ALA A 197 18.45 5.02 -0.69
C ALA A 197 18.52 6.31 -1.55
N ALA A 198 19.19 6.27 -2.70
CA ALA A 198 19.26 7.38 -3.63
C ALA A 198 17.88 7.76 -4.19
N ARG A 199 17.02 6.76 -4.49
CA ARG A 199 15.64 6.99 -4.94
C ARG A 199 14.82 7.73 -3.89
N LYS A 200 14.89 7.35 -2.61
CA LYS A 200 14.21 8.04 -1.51
C LYS A 200 14.59 9.51 -1.44
N GLN A 201 15.89 9.81 -1.46
CA GLN A 201 16.39 11.18 -1.44
C GLN A 201 15.91 11.99 -2.66
N HIS A 202 16.01 11.39 -3.85
CA HIS A 202 15.58 12.04 -5.09
C HIS A 202 14.07 12.32 -5.11
N ILE A 203 13.24 11.35 -4.72
CA ILE A 203 11.78 11.51 -4.63
C ILE A 203 11.45 12.63 -3.64
N THR A 204 12.04 12.60 -2.45
CA THR A 204 11.84 13.63 -1.42
C THR A 204 12.17 15.03 -1.94
N ALA A 205 13.33 15.19 -2.59
CA ALA A 205 13.76 16.47 -3.15
C ALA A 205 12.78 16.99 -4.22
N LEU A 206 12.34 16.11 -5.14
CA LEU A 206 11.35 16.48 -6.17
C LEU A 206 10.02 16.90 -5.56
N LEU A 207 9.51 16.16 -4.59
CA LEU A 207 8.22 16.44 -3.97
C LEU A 207 8.27 17.71 -3.13
N LEU A 208 9.35 17.95 -2.39
CA LEU A 208 9.54 19.20 -1.63
C LEU A 208 9.62 20.42 -2.57
N GLY A 209 10.31 20.29 -3.70
CA GLY A 209 10.39 21.35 -4.71
C GLY A 209 9.06 21.63 -5.42
N ALA A 210 8.16 20.67 -5.49
CA ALA A 210 6.83 20.81 -6.10
C ALA A 210 5.79 21.40 -5.14
N LEU A 211 6.11 21.52 -3.84
CA LEU A 211 5.17 22.08 -2.87
C LEU A 211 5.05 23.60 -3.04
N PRO A 212 3.84 24.17 -3.00
CA PRO A 212 3.68 25.61 -3.06
C PRO A 212 4.35 26.26 -1.84
N PRO A 213 4.90 27.50 -2.01
CA PRO A 213 5.57 28.20 -0.93
C PRO A 213 4.62 28.38 0.26
N ARG A 214 5.09 28.03 1.46
CA ARG A 214 4.35 28.22 2.71
C ARG A 214 4.09 29.71 2.92
N ARG A 215 2.85 30.08 3.22
CA ARG A 215 2.59 31.40 3.78
C ARG A 215 3.34 31.50 5.11
N ALA A 216 4.24 32.47 5.22
CA ALA A 216 4.79 32.88 6.50
C ALA A 216 3.63 33.17 7.47
N PRO A 217 3.72 32.76 8.75
CA PRO A 217 2.72 33.12 9.73
C PRO A 217 2.59 34.64 9.71
N SER A 218 1.36 35.14 9.48
CA SER A 218 1.10 36.57 9.52
C SER A 218 1.42 37.06 10.92
N THR A 219 2.54 37.73 11.08
CA THR A 219 2.84 38.51 12.28
C THR A 219 1.78 39.57 12.35
N ARG A 220 0.72 39.36 13.13
CA ARG A 220 -0.20 40.42 13.54
C ARG A 220 0.66 41.46 14.24
N ARG A 221 1.03 42.50 13.52
CA ARG A 221 1.51 43.73 14.14
C ARG A 221 0.39 44.22 15.04
N SER A 222 0.56 44.06 16.35
CA SER A 222 -0.24 44.77 17.34
C SER A 222 0.08 46.24 17.16
N LEU A 223 -0.79 46.96 16.48
CA LEU A 223 -0.84 48.43 16.55
C LEU A 223 -1.37 48.74 17.94
N ARG A 224 -0.50 49.25 18.80
CA ARG A 224 -0.87 50.06 19.95
C ARG A 224 -1.13 51.48 19.50
#